data_23023db2618d38178a25b7063f49c963
#
_entry.id   23023db2618d38178a25b7063f49c963
#
_cell.length_a   1.000
_cell.length_b   1.000
_cell.length_c   1.000
_cell.angle_alpha   90.00
_cell.angle_beta   90.00
_cell.angle_gamma   90.00
#
_symmetry.space_group_name_H-M   'P 1'
#
loop_
_entity.id
_entity.type
_entity.pdbx_description
1 polymer ?
#
loop_
_entity_poly.entity_id
_entity_poly.type
_entity_poly.pdbx_seq_one_letter_code
_entity_poly.pdbx_strand_id
1 'polypeptide(L)'
;MVLARIPFQTQARAGAVTMLNAYAASENIKLQVYRARPRSINPPTAFVDAINETMTEFTITMRQRIPTVEVIIVWGLFDSGEAADQRDAFVDGFADWVADNFHGFGTNTLVASVSLQDLPSYIPDWMPDSEKKTYYATQVSLEGFAAT
;
A
#
# COMPACT_ATOMS: atom_id res chain seq x y z
N MET A 1 -8.40 -23.52 -25.60
CA MET A 1 -8.66 -22.16 -25.10
C MET A 1 -7.62 -21.83 -24.04
N VAL A 2 -6.93 -20.71 -24.20
CA VAL A 2 -5.95 -20.25 -23.22
C VAL A 2 -6.64 -19.24 -22.33
N LEU A 3 -6.70 -19.51 -21.03
CA LEU A 3 -7.21 -18.54 -20.06
C LEU A 3 -6.19 -17.40 -19.89
N ALA A 4 -6.67 -16.17 -19.91
CA ALA A 4 -5.82 -15.04 -19.67
C ALA A 4 -5.25 -15.09 -18.25
N ARG A 5 -3.93 -15.08 -18.13
CA ARG A 5 -3.26 -15.08 -16.85
C ARG A 5 -3.33 -13.68 -16.24
N ILE A 6 -3.75 -13.57 -14.99
CA ILE A 6 -3.73 -12.30 -14.28
C ILE A 6 -2.26 -11.99 -13.94
N PRO A 7 -1.75 -10.83 -14.35
CA PRO A 7 -0.37 -10.46 -14.04
C PRO A 7 -0.11 -10.44 -12.53
N PHE A 8 1.08 -10.89 -12.15
CA PHE A 8 1.45 -11.00 -10.74
C PHE A 8 1.39 -9.64 -10.03
N GLN A 9 1.86 -8.57 -10.68
CA GLN A 9 1.81 -7.23 -10.08
C GLN A 9 0.38 -6.72 -9.93
N THR A 10 -0.52 -7.10 -10.82
CA THR A 10 -1.95 -6.79 -10.68
C THR A 10 -2.53 -7.48 -9.45
N GLN A 11 -2.15 -8.72 -9.20
CA GLN A 11 -2.57 -9.46 -8.00
C GLN A 11 -2.01 -8.80 -6.73
N ALA A 12 -0.75 -8.40 -6.73
CA ALA A 12 -0.13 -7.73 -5.58
C ALA A 12 -0.82 -6.39 -5.28
N ARG A 13 -1.14 -5.64 -6.33
CA ARG A 13 -1.84 -4.37 -6.21
C ARG A 13 -3.24 -4.56 -5.59
N ALA A 14 -4.00 -5.52 -6.11
CA ALA A 14 -5.32 -5.82 -5.59
C ALA A 14 -5.27 -6.35 -4.15
N GLY A 15 -4.28 -7.17 -3.83
CA GLY A 15 -4.07 -7.68 -2.48
C GLY A 15 -3.77 -6.58 -1.48
N ALA A 16 -2.93 -5.62 -1.85
CA ALA A 16 -2.63 -4.48 -0.99
C ALA A 16 -3.88 -3.64 -0.72
N VAL A 17 -4.70 -3.40 -1.73
CA VAL A 17 -5.96 -2.67 -1.57
C VAL A 17 -6.90 -3.40 -0.62
N THR A 18 -7.05 -4.71 -0.80
CA THR A 18 -7.89 -5.55 0.07
C THR A 18 -7.40 -5.50 1.52
N MET A 19 -6.10 -5.59 1.72
CA MET A 19 -5.48 -5.54 3.05
C MET A 19 -5.77 -4.22 3.75
N LEU A 20 -5.56 -3.11 3.05
CA LEU A 20 -5.78 -1.78 3.63
C LEU A 20 -7.24 -1.54 3.97
N ASN A 21 -8.15 -1.97 3.10
CA ASN A 21 -9.59 -1.86 3.37
C ASN A 21 -10.00 -2.70 4.59
N ALA A 22 -9.47 -3.91 4.71
CA ALA A 22 -9.80 -4.79 5.83
C ALA A 22 -9.27 -4.22 7.16
N TYR A 23 -8.04 -3.71 7.16
CA TYR A 23 -7.49 -3.11 8.38
C TYR A 23 -8.25 -1.83 8.77
N ALA A 24 -8.52 -0.96 7.82
CA ALA A 24 -9.26 0.27 8.08
C ALA A 24 -10.65 -0.04 8.65
N ALA A 25 -11.33 -1.06 8.13
CA ALA A 25 -12.61 -1.49 8.65
C ALA A 25 -12.50 -2.01 10.09
N SER A 26 -11.45 -2.79 10.39
CA SER A 26 -11.25 -3.34 11.74
C SER A 26 -10.99 -2.24 12.78
N GLU A 27 -10.35 -1.14 12.38
CA GLU A 27 -10.03 -0.01 13.25
C GLU A 27 -11.06 1.13 13.16
N ASN A 28 -12.12 0.92 12.39
CA ASN A 28 -13.18 1.91 12.16
C ASN A 28 -12.64 3.23 11.59
N ILE A 29 -11.67 3.14 10.71
CA ILE A 29 -11.09 4.27 10.01
C ILE A 29 -11.74 4.38 8.63
N LYS A 30 -12.25 5.57 8.29
CA LYS A 30 -12.82 5.81 6.96
C LYS A 30 -11.70 6.16 5.99
N LEU A 31 -11.20 5.14 5.31
CA LEU A 31 -10.10 5.28 4.37
C LEU A 31 -10.57 4.89 2.98
N GLN A 32 -10.38 5.78 2.01
CA GLN A 32 -10.61 5.47 0.60
C GLN A 32 -9.30 4.93 0.01
N VAL A 33 -9.35 3.73 -0.54
CA VAL A 33 -8.16 3.06 -1.06
C VAL A 33 -8.28 2.89 -2.58
N TYR A 34 -7.28 3.38 -3.29
CA TYR A 34 -7.21 3.32 -4.74
C TYR A 34 -6.08 2.41 -5.21
N ARG A 35 -6.27 1.75 -6.34
CA ARG A 35 -5.27 0.85 -6.92
C ARG A 35 -4.13 1.59 -7.60
N ALA A 36 -4.29 2.88 -7.87
CA ALA A 36 -3.32 3.74 -8.53
C ALA A 36 -3.53 5.17 -8.05
N ARG A 37 -2.69 6.09 -8.52
CA ARG A 37 -2.81 7.50 -8.18
C ARG A 37 -4.19 8.04 -8.55
N PRO A 38 -4.96 8.59 -7.60
CA PRO A 38 -6.30 9.11 -7.89
C PRO A 38 -6.22 10.46 -8.58
N ARG A 39 -7.31 10.86 -9.23
CA ARG A 39 -7.38 12.17 -9.89
C ARG A 39 -7.47 13.32 -8.90
N SER A 40 -8.04 13.06 -7.73
CA SER A 40 -8.16 14.05 -6.66
C SER A 40 -7.95 13.36 -5.33
N ILE A 41 -7.51 14.12 -4.33
CA ILE A 41 -7.24 13.59 -2.99
C ILE A 41 -8.25 14.17 -2.01
N ASN A 42 -9.05 13.29 -1.42
CA ASN A 42 -9.96 13.60 -0.32
C ASN A 42 -9.49 12.82 0.92
N PRO A 43 -8.69 13.42 1.79
CA PRO A 43 -8.17 12.71 2.95
C PRO A 43 -9.26 12.23 3.91
N PRO A 44 -9.07 11.08 4.58
CA PRO A 44 -7.95 10.18 4.46
C PRO A 44 -8.07 9.29 3.22
N THR A 45 -7.00 9.21 2.45
CA THR A 45 -6.95 8.49 1.17
C THR A 45 -5.65 7.72 1.06
N ALA A 46 -5.73 6.48 0.60
CA ALA A 46 -4.57 5.67 0.31
C ALA A 46 -4.56 5.26 -1.17
N PHE A 47 -3.39 5.15 -1.75
CA PHE A 47 -3.28 4.66 -3.12
C PHE A 47 -1.96 3.92 -3.30
N VAL A 48 -1.97 2.95 -4.20
CA VAL A 48 -0.75 2.25 -4.59
C VAL A 48 0.04 3.19 -5.51
N ASP A 49 1.23 3.58 -5.07
CA ASP A 49 2.07 4.54 -5.79
C ASP A 49 3.02 3.84 -6.74
N ALA A 50 3.64 2.75 -6.30
CA ALA A 50 4.60 2.01 -7.10
C ALA A 50 4.64 0.55 -6.69
N ILE A 51 5.01 -0.31 -7.64
CA ILE A 51 5.30 -1.71 -7.38
C ILE A 51 6.66 -2.01 -7.99
N ASN A 52 7.59 -2.45 -7.15
CA ASN A 52 8.90 -2.92 -7.57
C ASN A 52 8.97 -4.42 -7.36
N GLU A 53 9.73 -5.09 -8.18
CA GLU A 53 9.85 -6.54 -8.09
C GLU A 53 11.27 -6.98 -8.36
N THR A 54 11.78 -7.86 -7.48
CA THR A 54 13.03 -8.55 -7.69
C THR A 54 12.71 -10.01 -7.93
N MET A 55 13.29 -10.58 -8.99
CA MET A 55 13.12 -11.98 -9.33
C MET A 55 14.47 -12.68 -9.25
N THR A 56 14.53 -13.77 -8.47
CA THR A 56 15.72 -14.58 -8.31
C THR A 56 15.38 -16.02 -8.68
N GLU A 57 16.26 -16.66 -9.42
CA GLU A 57 16.14 -18.06 -9.79
C GLU A 57 16.71 -18.94 -8.69
N PHE A 58 15.90 -19.80 -8.09
CA PHE A 58 16.35 -20.78 -7.11
C PHE A 58 16.95 -22.02 -7.78
N THR A 59 16.21 -22.53 -8.78
CA THR A 59 16.57 -23.73 -9.52
C THR A 59 16.13 -23.55 -10.96
N ILE A 60 16.36 -24.56 -11.79
CA ILE A 60 15.91 -24.55 -13.18
C ILE A 60 14.40 -24.36 -13.30
N THR A 61 13.62 -24.83 -12.31
CA THR A 61 12.15 -24.83 -12.37
C THR A 61 11.48 -23.91 -11.35
N MET A 62 12.23 -23.38 -10.39
CA MET A 62 11.67 -22.57 -9.30
C MET A 62 12.29 -21.18 -9.28
N ARG A 63 11.45 -20.17 -9.18
CA ARG A 63 11.84 -18.76 -9.10
C ARG A 63 11.29 -18.13 -7.85
N GLN A 64 12.08 -17.25 -7.26
CA GLN A 64 11.64 -16.39 -6.16
C GLN A 64 11.27 -15.04 -6.72
N ARG A 65 10.09 -14.56 -6.38
CA ARG A 65 9.63 -13.21 -6.71
C ARG A 65 9.44 -12.43 -5.42
N ILE A 66 10.02 -11.25 -5.37
CA ILE A 66 9.95 -10.37 -4.20
C ILE A 66 9.30 -9.07 -4.64
N PRO A 67 7.96 -8.96 -4.56
CA PRO A 67 7.29 -7.71 -4.85
C PRO A 67 7.40 -6.76 -3.66
N THR A 68 7.61 -5.49 -3.95
CA THR A 68 7.51 -4.42 -2.97
C THR A 68 6.42 -3.47 -3.43
N VAL A 69 5.32 -3.41 -2.69
CA VAL A 69 4.20 -2.53 -2.99
C VAL A 69 4.35 -1.29 -2.13
N GLU A 70 4.48 -0.14 -2.76
CA GLU A 70 4.56 1.14 -2.08
C GLU A 70 3.21 1.83 -2.13
N VAL A 71 2.69 2.13 -0.95
CA VAL A 71 1.38 2.77 -0.76
C VAL A 71 1.61 4.10 -0.08
N ILE A 72 0.95 5.13 -0.58
CA ILE A 72 0.92 6.44 0.07
C ILE A 72 -0.44 6.60 0.73
N ILE A 73 -0.42 6.93 2.02
CA ILE A 73 -1.64 7.26 2.77
C ILE A 73 -1.59 8.75 3.11
N VAL A 74 -2.53 9.50 2.59
CA VAL A 74 -2.64 10.94 2.82
C VAL A 74 -3.68 11.16 3.92
N TRP A 75 -3.23 11.71 5.05
CA TRP A 75 -4.08 11.87 6.25
C TRP A 75 -4.86 13.17 6.24
N GLY A 76 -4.25 14.23 5.76
CA GLY A 76 -4.84 15.56 5.73
C GLY A 76 -3.80 16.59 5.30
N LEU A 77 -4.10 17.87 5.50
CA LEU A 77 -3.15 18.92 5.26
C LEU A 77 -1.98 18.83 6.25
N PHE A 78 -0.81 19.32 5.85
CA PHE A 78 0.44 19.13 6.59
C PHE A 78 0.42 19.70 8.02
N ASP A 79 -0.42 20.69 8.28
CA ASP A 79 -0.55 21.36 9.58
C ASP A 79 -1.75 20.86 10.41
N SER A 80 -2.41 19.79 9.99
CA SER A 80 -3.58 19.26 10.68
C SER A 80 -3.18 18.32 11.83
N GLY A 81 -3.53 18.68 13.06
CA GLY A 81 -3.35 17.82 14.22
C GLY A 81 -4.20 16.56 14.16
N GLU A 82 -5.40 16.66 13.59
CA GLU A 82 -6.29 15.51 13.40
C GLU A 82 -5.64 14.49 12.45
N ALA A 83 -4.97 14.94 11.41
CA ALA A 83 -4.25 14.06 10.50
C ALA A 83 -3.15 13.28 11.23
N ALA A 84 -2.41 13.92 12.11
CA ALA A 84 -1.39 13.27 12.91
C ALA A 84 -1.98 12.21 13.84
N ASP A 85 -3.11 12.50 14.49
CA ASP A 85 -3.79 11.57 15.38
C ASP A 85 -4.31 10.33 14.62
N GLN A 86 -4.86 10.54 13.44
CA GLN A 86 -5.32 9.43 12.59
C GLN A 86 -4.16 8.55 12.14
N ARG A 87 -3.05 9.17 11.77
CA ARG A 87 -1.82 8.44 11.40
C ARG A 87 -1.33 7.59 12.56
N ASP A 88 -1.26 8.15 13.75
CA ASP A 88 -0.78 7.45 14.93
C ASP A 88 -1.66 6.25 15.27
N ALA A 89 -2.97 6.41 15.18
CA ALA A 89 -3.91 5.32 15.40
C ALA A 89 -3.75 4.21 14.37
N PHE A 90 -3.52 4.55 13.11
CA PHE A 90 -3.30 3.56 12.05
C PHE A 90 -2.01 2.78 12.27
N VAL A 91 -0.92 3.49 12.54
CA VAL A 91 0.42 2.89 12.61
C VAL A 91 0.56 1.97 13.83
N ASP A 92 -0.12 2.30 14.93
CA ASP A 92 0.05 1.61 16.20
C ASP A 92 -0.17 0.09 16.13
N GLY A 93 -1.09 -0.37 15.31
CA GLY A 93 -1.40 -1.79 15.23
C GLY A 93 -1.23 -2.41 13.85
N PHE A 94 -0.83 -1.63 12.84
CA PHE A 94 -0.89 -2.11 11.45
C PHE A 94 0.03 -3.29 11.18
N ALA A 95 1.29 -3.21 11.61
CA ALA A 95 2.24 -4.29 11.35
C ALA A 95 1.82 -5.58 12.07
N ASP A 96 1.35 -5.46 13.30
CA ASP A 96 0.87 -6.62 14.07
C ASP A 96 -0.39 -7.22 13.44
N TRP A 97 -1.30 -6.36 12.99
CA TRP A 97 -2.51 -6.84 12.33
C TRP A 97 -2.19 -7.60 11.04
N VAL A 98 -1.27 -7.08 10.24
CA VAL A 98 -0.84 -7.76 9.01
C VAL A 98 -0.24 -9.12 9.32
N ALA A 99 0.60 -9.21 10.35
CA ALA A 99 1.20 -10.48 10.76
C ALA A 99 0.14 -11.50 11.22
N ASP A 100 -0.89 -11.04 11.91
CA ASP A 100 -1.90 -11.91 12.51
C ASP A 100 -3.03 -12.29 11.56
N ASN A 101 -3.40 -11.40 10.63
CA ASN A 101 -4.64 -11.53 9.88
C ASN A 101 -4.47 -11.63 8.36
N PHE A 102 -3.30 -11.32 7.84
CA PHE A 102 -3.13 -11.26 6.41
C PHE A 102 -1.76 -11.78 5.99
N HIS A 103 -1.76 -12.82 5.18
CA HIS A 103 -0.54 -13.53 4.82
C HIS A 103 -0.07 -13.29 3.39
N GLY A 104 -0.71 -12.40 2.61
CA GLY A 104 -0.21 -12.17 1.26
C GLY A 104 -0.97 -11.17 0.41
N PHE A 105 -0.42 -10.95 -0.76
CA PHE A 105 -0.96 -10.06 -1.79
C PHE A 105 -1.84 -10.79 -2.79
N GLY A 106 -2.42 -11.90 -2.40
CA GLY A 106 -3.17 -12.78 -3.27
C GLY A 106 -2.75 -14.21 -3.02
N THR A 107 -3.01 -15.11 -3.94
CA THR A 107 -2.64 -16.52 -3.78
C THR A 107 -1.11 -16.67 -3.76
N ASN A 108 -0.59 -17.37 -2.76
CA ASN A 108 0.80 -17.83 -2.68
C ASN A 108 1.87 -16.75 -2.44
N THR A 109 1.47 -15.53 -2.07
CA THR A 109 2.43 -14.48 -1.72
C THR A 109 2.28 -14.14 -0.25
N LEU A 110 3.35 -14.29 0.51
CA LEU A 110 3.37 -13.93 1.92
C LEU A 110 3.96 -12.53 2.08
N VAL A 111 3.43 -11.75 3.03
CA VAL A 111 4.04 -10.49 3.41
C VAL A 111 5.22 -10.79 4.32
N ALA A 112 6.41 -10.42 3.87
CA ALA A 112 7.65 -10.66 4.60
C ALA A 112 8.00 -9.51 5.53
N SER A 113 7.70 -8.27 5.13
CA SER A 113 7.99 -7.11 5.96
C SER A 113 7.06 -5.95 5.65
N VAL A 114 6.86 -5.11 6.65
CA VAL A 114 6.12 -3.85 6.55
C VAL A 114 7.02 -2.76 7.08
N SER A 115 7.24 -1.71 6.28
CA SER A 115 7.95 -0.52 6.76
C SER A 115 7.13 0.73 6.50
N LEU A 116 7.26 1.68 7.40
CA LEU A 116 6.48 2.92 7.40
C LEU A 116 7.44 4.10 7.44
N GLN A 117 7.21 5.08 6.59
CA GLN A 117 7.99 6.30 6.53
C GLN A 117 7.07 7.50 6.46
N ASP A 118 7.23 8.44 7.37
CA ASP A 118 6.45 9.67 7.33
C ASP A 118 6.92 10.61 6.24
N LEU A 119 5.96 11.24 5.59
CA LEU A 119 6.15 12.27 4.58
C LEU A 119 5.39 13.52 5.04
N PRO A 120 5.96 14.30 5.97
CA PRO A 120 5.21 15.39 6.61
C PRO A 120 4.89 16.56 5.68
N SER A 121 5.58 16.66 4.56
CA SER A 121 5.36 17.73 3.58
C SER A 121 5.21 17.10 2.18
N TYR A 122 4.25 16.23 2.03
CA TYR A 122 4.00 15.53 0.79
C TYR A 122 3.24 16.41 -0.21
N ILE A 123 3.82 16.60 -1.38
CA ILE A 123 3.18 17.32 -2.48
C ILE A 123 3.01 16.35 -3.64
N PRO A 124 1.77 16.01 -4.04
CA PRO A 124 1.56 15.12 -5.19
C PRO A 124 1.90 15.86 -6.48
N ASP A 125 3.11 15.65 -6.98
CA ASP A 125 3.66 16.31 -8.15
C ASP A 125 2.96 15.94 -9.46
N TRP A 126 2.20 14.86 -9.45
CA TRP A 126 1.41 14.39 -10.59
C TRP A 126 0.05 15.09 -10.72
N MET A 127 -0.32 15.91 -9.74
CA MET A 127 -1.55 16.70 -9.77
C MET A 127 -1.38 17.99 -10.59
N PRO A 128 -2.48 18.55 -11.17
CA PRO A 128 -2.43 19.88 -11.75
C PRO A 128 -2.01 20.94 -10.72
N ASP A 129 -1.28 21.95 -11.13
CA ASP A 129 -0.77 22.99 -10.24
C ASP A 129 -1.88 23.67 -9.42
N SER A 130 -3.06 23.84 -10.02
CA SER A 130 -4.20 24.43 -9.33
C SER A 130 -4.75 23.58 -8.19
N GLU A 131 -4.42 22.29 -8.15
CA GLU A 131 -4.91 21.35 -7.15
C GLU A 131 -3.80 20.86 -6.21
N LYS A 132 -2.55 21.28 -6.44
CA LYS A 132 -1.45 20.90 -5.58
C LYS A 132 -1.57 21.56 -4.21
N LYS A 133 -1.50 20.72 -3.18
CA LYS A 133 -1.48 21.13 -1.79
C LYS A 133 -0.38 20.36 -1.09
N THR A 134 0.04 20.84 0.07
CA THR A 134 0.99 20.13 0.92
C THR A 134 0.20 19.31 1.94
N TYR A 135 0.46 18.02 1.97
CA TYR A 135 -0.24 17.08 2.82
C TYR A 135 0.70 16.43 3.84
N TYR A 136 0.11 15.92 4.90
CA TYR A 136 0.76 14.98 5.80
C TYR A 136 0.43 13.58 5.33
N ALA A 137 1.44 12.80 4.98
CA ALA A 137 1.28 11.47 4.44
C ALA A 137 2.23 10.47 5.09
N THR A 138 1.95 9.19 4.90
CA THR A 138 2.82 8.09 5.31
C THR A 138 3.00 7.16 4.12
N GLN A 139 4.24 6.79 3.85
CA GLN A 139 4.55 5.76 2.87
C GLN A 139 4.62 4.41 3.58
N VAL A 140 3.83 3.46 3.10
CA VAL A 140 3.84 2.08 3.58
C VAL A 140 4.47 1.22 2.50
N SER A 141 5.56 0.54 2.84
CA SER A 141 6.21 -0.41 1.94
C SER A 141 5.92 -1.82 2.42
N LEU A 142 5.26 -2.60 1.55
CA LEU A 142 4.88 -3.98 1.83
C LEU A 142 5.74 -4.89 0.96
N GLU A 143 6.70 -5.57 1.56
CA GLU A 143 7.54 -6.52 0.85
C GLU A 143 6.96 -7.91 0.99
N GLY A 144 6.76 -8.56 -0.14
CA GLY A 144 6.23 -9.91 -0.18
C GLY A 144 7.26 -10.92 -0.64
N PHE A 145 6.88 -12.17 -0.56
CA PHE A 145 7.67 -13.30 -1.00
C PHE A 145 6.76 -14.32 -1.67
N ALA A 146 7.11 -14.69 -2.89
CA ALA A 146 6.41 -15.75 -3.61
C ALA A 146 7.42 -16.66 -4.29
N ALA A 147 7.21 -17.95 -4.17
CA ALA A 147 7.94 -18.98 -4.93
C ALA A 147 7.02 -19.48 -6.05
N THR A 148 7.52 -19.46 -7.29
CA THR A 148 6.74 -19.90 -8.46
C THR A 148 7.52 -20.87 -9.33
#